data_39f4f83d01916a6f3a454e4a64818ce3
#
_entry.id   39f4f83d01916a6f3a454e4a64818ce3
#
_cell.length_a   1.000
_cell.length_b   1.000
_cell.length_c   1.000
_cell.angle_alpha   90.00
_cell.angle_beta   90.00
_cell.angle_gamma   90.00
#
_symmetry.space_group_name_H-M   'P 1'
#
loop_
_entity.id
_entity.type
_entity.pdbx_description
1 polymer ?
#
loop_
_entity_poly.entity_id
_entity_poly.type
_entity_poly.pdbx_seq_one_letter_code
_entity_poly.pdbx_strand_id
1 'polypeptide(L)'
;MRLPIRVVFDQRGEAPKRLTALVPIVSVLAALFFGAIFLLATGYSPIDTYTNMFSDGFASSRGVTDTLALSTVLICTGIAAAFALQMNIYNIGGEGQLYLGMIGGAWAGITLGDHLPSLIMVPLVLIFGALAGALWIFVPAFVRSRLGTSEIVSTLLLTYV
;
A
#
# COMPACT_ATOMS: atom_id res chain seq x y z
N MET A 1 39.58 28.60 -27.88
CA MET A 1 39.74 28.21 -26.49
C MET A 1 38.40 27.62 -26.00
N ARG A 2 38.23 26.29 -26.00
CA ARG A 2 36.99 25.65 -25.58
C ARG A 2 37.11 25.28 -24.08
N LEU A 3 36.34 25.95 -23.25
CA LEU A 3 36.25 25.59 -21.84
C LEU A 3 35.55 24.22 -21.73
N PRO A 4 36.15 23.20 -21.15
CA PRO A 4 35.49 21.93 -20.95
C PRO A 4 34.47 22.11 -19.82
N ILE A 5 33.20 22.22 -20.19
CA ILE A 5 32.11 22.16 -19.20
C ILE A 5 32.07 20.73 -18.68
N ARG A 6 32.62 20.52 -17.47
CA ARG A 6 32.55 19.23 -16.79
C ARG A 6 31.32 19.25 -15.90
N VAL A 7 30.28 18.56 -16.31
CA VAL A 7 29.09 18.33 -15.46
C VAL A 7 29.48 17.29 -14.41
N VAL A 8 29.63 17.72 -13.17
CA VAL A 8 29.90 16.83 -12.03
C VAL A 8 28.59 16.66 -11.29
N PHE A 9 28.10 15.42 -11.18
CA PHE A 9 26.98 15.08 -10.32
C PHE A 9 27.55 14.85 -8.92
N ASP A 10 27.36 15.84 -8.07
CA ASP A 10 27.72 15.72 -6.65
C ASP A 10 26.50 15.31 -5.84
N GLN A 11 26.70 14.46 -4.84
CA GLN A 11 25.60 14.10 -3.94
C GLN A 11 25.15 15.34 -3.18
N ARG A 12 23.88 15.69 -3.35
CA ARG A 12 23.28 16.83 -2.69
C ARG A 12 23.30 16.58 -1.19
N GLY A 13 23.95 17.44 -0.40
CA GLY A 13 23.84 17.44 1.04
C GLY A 13 22.38 17.53 1.52
N GLU A 14 22.13 17.45 2.82
CA GLU A 14 20.78 17.50 3.40
C GLU A 14 19.97 18.65 2.82
N ALA A 15 18.78 18.32 2.29
CA ALA A 15 17.89 19.33 1.74
C ALA A 15 17.42 20.28 2.85
N PRO A 16 17.33 21.59 2.60
CA PRO A 16 16.85 22.53 3.61
C PRO A 16 15.43 22.14 4.04
N LYS A 17 15.17 22.18 5.34
CA LYS A 17 13.89 21.75 5.96
C LYS A 17 12.64 22.33 5.29
N ARG A 18 12.74 23.57 4.77
CA ARG A 18 11.66 24.21 4.01
C ARG A 18 11.36 23.48 2.70
N LEU A 19 12.37 23.01 2.00
CA LEU A 19 12.21 22.28 0.75
C LEU A 19 11.57 20.90 1.02
N THR A 20 12.01 20.23 2.07
CA THR A 20 11.47 18.94 2.49
C THR A 20 9.97 19.02 2.85
N ALA A 21 9.53 20.13 3.42
CA ALA A 21 8.11 20.36 3.73
C ALA A 21 7.29 20.81 2.51
N LEU A 22 7.88 21.58 1.59
CA LEU A 22 7.19 22.10 0.41
C LEU A 22 7.00 21.05 -0.70
N VAL A 23 7.98 20.15 -0.87
CA VAL A 23 7.94 19.15 -1.94
C VAL A 23 6.67 18.29 -1.91
N PRO A 24 6.21 17.72 -0.78
CA PRO A 24 4.97 16.95 -0.74
C PRO A 24 3.75 17.78 -1.14
N ILE A 25 3.64 19.02 -0.67
CA ILE A 25 2.51 19.90 -0.97
C ILE A 25 2.47 20.22 -2.47
N VAL A 26 3.60 20.62 -3.03
CA VAL A 26 3.71 20.91 -4.48
C VAL A 26 3.42 19.67 -5.31
N SER A 27 3.88 18.49 -4.86
CA SER A 27 3.62 17.22 -5.56
C SER A 27 2.13 16.88 -5.59
N VAL A 28 1.42 17.08 -4.48
CA VAL A 28 -0.04 16.86 -4.42
C VAL A 28 -0.77 17.84 -5.33
N LEU A 29 -0.43 19.13 -5.28
CA LEU A 29 -1.04 20.14 -6.15
C LEU A 29 -0.76 19.86 -7.63
N ALA A 30 0.46 19.45 -7.97
CA ALA A 30 0.82 19.05 -9.33
C ALA A 30 0.01 17.80 -9.77
N ALA A 31 -0.13 16.80 -8.91
CA ALA A 31 -0.94 15.61 -9.22
C ALA A 31 -2.42 15.98 -9.48
N LEU A 32 -2.99 16.84 -8.65
CA LEU A 32 -4.37 17.32 -8.86
C LEU A 32 -4.47 18.14 -10.15
N PHE A 33 -3.49 18.96 -10.47
CA PHE A 33 -3.47 19.75 -11.71
C PHE A 33 -3.41 18.86 -12.96
N PHE A 34 -2.50 17.88 -13.00
CA PHE A 34 -2.41 16.93 -14.12
C PHE A 34 -3.65 16.04 -14.21
N GLY A 35 -4.19 15.62 -13.05
CA GLY A 35 -5.47 14.90 -12.96
C GLY A 35 -6.63 15.72 -13.54
N ALA A 36 -6.68 17.02 -13.27
CA ALA A 36 -7.69 17.92 -13.83
C ALA A 36 -7.59 18.00 -15.37
N ILE A 37 -6.37 18.10 -15.91
CA ILE A 37 -6.16 18.08 -17.37
C ILE A 37 -6.67 16.76 -17.96
N PHE A 38 -6.37 15.63 -17.32
CA PHE A 38 -6.83 14.33 -17.77
C PHE A 38 -8.36 14.23 -17.75
N LEU A 39 -9.01 14.69 -16.68
CA LEU A 39 -10.47 14.73 -16.56
C LEU A 39 -11.10 15.58 -17.67
N LEU A 40 -10.56 16.76 -17.96
CA LEU A 40 -11.02 17.61 -19.05
C LEU A 40 -10.87 16.90 -20.41
N ALA A 41 -9.75 16.23 -20.64
CA ALA A 41 -9.51 15.49 -21.88
C ALA A 41 -10.48 14.31 -22.09
N THR A 42 -11.00 13.74 -20.99
CA THR A 42 -12.00 12.65 -21.00
C THR A 42 -13.45 13.16 -20.98
N GLY A 43 -13.67 14.49 -20.95
CA GLY A 43 -15.00 15.09 -20.98
C GLY A 43 -15.66 15.25 -19.61
N TYR A 44 -14.94 15.05 -18.51
CA TYR A 44 -15.45 15.24 -17.15
C TYR A 44 -15.07 16.61 -16.60
N SER A 45 -15.94 17.18 -15.77
CA SER A 45 -15.65 18.41 -15.01
C SER A 45 -14.71 18.10 -13.84
N PRO A 46 -13.50 18.66 -13.76
CA PRO A 46 -12.59 18.42 -12.63
C PRO A 46 -13.16 18.92 -11.31
N ILE A 47 -13.84 20.06 -11.34
CA ILE A 47 -14.41 20.69 -10.14
C ILE A 47 -15.49 19.78 -9.54
N ASP A 48 -16.43 19.31 -10.36
CA ASP A 48 -17.49 18.42 -9.88
C ASP A 48 -16.93 17.09 -9.41
N THR A 49 -15.95 16.54 -10.14
CA THR A 49 -15.31 15.28 -9.76
C THR A 49 -14.60 15.40 -8.41
N TYR A 50 -13.79 16.43 -8.20
CA TYR A 50 -13.08 16.61 -6.93
C TYR A 50 -14.02 16.95 -5.77
N THR A 51 -15.07 17.75 -6.05
CA THR A 51 -16.08 18.07 -5.04
C THR A 51 -16.85 16.82 -4.62
N ASN A 52 -17.26 15.99 -5.58
CA ASN A 52 -17.95 14.73 -5.29
C ASN A 52 -17.03 13.75 -4.52
N MET A 53 -15.79 13.57 -4.95
CA MET A 53 -14.82 12.73 -4.23
C MET A 53 -14.68 13.16 -2.76
N PHE A 54 -14.59 14.48 -2.50
CA PHE A 54 -14.44 14.98 -1.15
C PHE A 54 -15.76 14.84 -0.35
N SER A 55 -16.89 15.15 -0.96
CA SER A 55 -18.20 15.02 -0.32
C SER A 55 -18.57 13.58 -0.01
N ASP A 56 -18.31 12.67 -0.93
CA ASP A 56 -18.59 11.23 -0.75
C ASP A 56 -17.73 10.63 0.37
N GLY A 57 -16.47 11.05 0.46
CA GLY A 57 -15.55 10.57 1.48
C GLY A 57 -15.78 11.15 2.88
N PHE A 58 -16.21 12.42 2.99
CA PHE A 58 -16.17 13.14 4.27
C PHE A 58 -17.46 13.84 4.67
N ALA A 59 -18.40 14.10 3.75
CA ALA A 59 -19.60 14.87 4.07
C ALA A 59 -20.72 14.03 4.70
N SER A 60 -20.65 12.72 4.69
CA SER A 60 -21.64 11.83 5.27
C SER A 60 -21.03 10.90 6.32
N SER A 61 -21.83 10.50 7.33
CA SER A 61 -21.40 9.51 8.32
C SER A 61 -20.97 8.19 7.67
N ARG A 62 -21.66 7.77 6.62
CA ARG A 62 -21.31 6.57 5.86
C ARG A 62 -19.99 6.73 5.12
N GLY A 63 -19.78 7.85 4.42
CA GLY A 63 -18.53 8.14 3.72
C GLY A 63 -17.32 8.16 4.66
N VAL A 64 -17.46 8.78 5.83
CA VAL A 64 -16.41 8.77 6.85
C VAL A 64 -16.11 7.35 7.33
N THR A 65 -17.14 6.53 7.58
CA THR A 65 -16.96 5.13 8.01
C THR A 65 -16.24 4.31 6.94
N ASP A 66 -16.63 4.44 5.68
CA ASP A 66 -16.02 3.73 4.55
C ASP A 66 -14.56 4.19 4.35
N THR A 67 -14.31 5.49 4.44
CA THR A 67 -12.96 6.06 4.38
C THR A 67 -12.06 5.53 5.51
N LEU A 68 -12.57 5.46 6.74
CA LEU A 68 -11.83 4.92 7.88
C LEU A 68 -11.56 3.41 7.70
N ALA A 69 -12.53 2.66 7.22
CA ALA A 69 -12.37 1.23 6.96
C ALA A 69 -11.26 0.96 5.92
N LEU A 70 -11.28 1.68 4.80
CA LEU A 70 -10.24 1.59 3.76
C LEU A 70 -8.88 2.07 4.29
N SER A 71 -8.86 3.15 5.06
CA SER A 71 -7.64 3.68 5.68
C SER A 71 -6.99 2.67 6.62
N THR A 72 -7.78 1.87 7.35
CA THR A 72 -7.27 0.82 8.24
C THR A 72 -6.43 -0.19 7.48
N VAL A 73 -6.89 -0.65 6.31
CA VAL A 73 -6.13 -1.57 5.45
C VAL A 73 -4.82 -0.94 4.99
N LEU A 74 -4.87 0.32 4.53
CA LEU A 74 -3.68 1.04 4.07
C LEU A 74 -2.66 1.28 5.20
N ILE A 75 -3.13 1.59 6.41
CA ILE A 75 -2.27 1.75 7.58
C ILE A 75 -1.59 0.43 7.94
N CYS A 76 -2.35 -0.66 8.00
CA CYS A 76 -1.79 -1.98 8.32
C CYS A 76 -0.75 -2.43 7.29
N THR A 77 -1.03 -2.27 6.00
CA THR A 77 -0.09 -2.62 4.92
C THR A 77 1.13 -1.70 4.92
N GLY A 78 0.95 -0.40 5.20
CA GLY A 78 2.04 0.56 5.34
C GLY A 78 2.97 0.23 6.51
N ILE A 79 2.43 -0.16 7.66
CA ILE A 79 3.21 -0.60 8.83
C ILE A 79 3.97 -1.89 8.48
N ALA A 80 3.33 -2.87 7.86
CA ALA A 80 3.98 -4.12 7.45
C ALA A 80 5.15 -3.87 6.49
N ALA A 81 4.97 -2.98 5.51
CA ALA A 81 6.02 -2.57 4.58
C ALA A 81 7.17 -1.84 5.31
N ALA A 82 6.86 -0.95 6.25
CA ALA A 82 7.87 -0.23 7.02
C ALA A 82 8.73 -1.18 7.86
N PHE A 83 8.14 -2.19 8.50
CA PHE A 83 8.90 -3.22 9.22
C PHE A 83 9.80 -4.03 8.29
N ALA A 84 9.30 -4.46 7.13
CA ALA A 84 10.10 -5.19 6.16
C ALA A 84 11.32 -4.37 5.68
N LEU A 85 11.11 -3.10 5.37
CA LEU A 85 12.18 -2.19 4.94
C LEU A 85 13.21 -1.94 6.03
N GLN A 86 12.81 -1.82 7.30
CA GLN A 86 13.75 -1.68 8.42
C GLN A 86 14.65 -2.92 8.58
N MET A 87 14.18 -4.08 8.20
CA MET A 87 14.97 -5.32 8.19
C MET A 87 15.78 -5.52 6.90
N ASN A 88 15.80 -4.52 5.99
CA ASN A 88 16.37 -4.63 4.65
C ASN A 88 15.79 -5.80 3.84
N ILE A 89 14.51 -6.09 4.03
CA ILE A 89 13.76 -7.08 3.27
C ILE A 89 12.83 -6.35 2.30
N TYR A 90 13.05 -6.54 1.00
CA TYR A 90 12.21 -5.97 -0.04
C TYR A 90 11.11 -6.97 -0.41
N ASN A 91 9.98 -6.88 0.30
CA ASN A 91 8.82 -7.71 0.02
C ASN A 91 7.88 -7.02 -0.99
N ILE A 92 7.96 -7.41 -2.26
CA ILE A 92 7.04 -6.94 -3.32
C ILE A 92 5.78 -7.82 -3.38
N GLY A 93 5.77 -8.97 -2.69
CA GLY A 93 4.65 -9.91 -2.63
C GLY A 93 3.55 -9.61 -1.62
N GLY A 94 3.50 -8.37 -1.09
CA GLY A 94 2.50 -7.97 -0.10
C GLY A 94 1.06 -8.10 -0.58
N GLU A 95 0.81 -7.92 -1.87
CA GLU A 95 -0.51 -8.08 -2.48
C GLU A 95 -1.00 -9.54 -2.43
N GLY A 96 -0.16 -10.50 -2.82
CA GLY A 96 -0.47 -11.93 -2.71
C GLY A 96 -0.74 -12.38 -1.26
N GLN A 97 0.03 -11.85 -0.30
CA GLN A 97 -0.20 -12.08 1.12
C GLN A 97 -1.57 -11.56 1.59
N LEU A 98 -1.96 -10.37 1.11
CA LEU A 98 -3.26 -9.78 1.43
C LEU A 98 -4.40 -10.65 0.90
N TYR A 99 -4.31 -11.10 -0.36
CA TYR A 99 -5.33 -11.98 -0.95
C TYR A 99 -5.47 -13.30 -0.20
N LEU A 100 -4.36 -14.00 0.09
CA LEU A 100 -4.43 -15.24 0.86
C LEU A 100 -4.89 -15.02 2.29
N GLY A 101 -4.50 -13.89 2.89
CA GLY A 101 -5.01 -13.49 4.20
C GLY A 101 -6.53 -13.30 4.18
N MET A 102 -7.07 -12.64 3.17
CA MET A 102 -8.51 -12.47 3.00
C MET A 102 -9.22 -13.82 2.79
N ILE A 103 -8.67 -14.71 1.98
CA ILE A 103 -9.22 -16.07 1.78
C ILE A 103 -9.24 -16.85 3.08
N GLY A 104 -8.14 -16.84 3.85
CA GLY A 104 -8.06 -17.54 5.15
C GLY A 104 -9.05 -16.99 6.17
N GLY A 105 -9.16 -15.66 6.26
CA GLY A 105 -10.15 -15.00 7.12
C GLY A 105 -11.58 -15.29 6.70
N ALA A 106 -11.89 -15.20 5.41
CA ALA A 106 -13.21 -15.49 4.86
C ALA A 106 -13.61 -16.97 5.09
N TRP A 107 -12.67 -17.88 4.87
CA TRP A 107 -12.89 -19.31 5.14
C TRP A 107 -13.27 -19.54 6.62
N ALA A 108 -12.54 -18.95 7.56
CA ALA A 108 -12.88 -19.04 8.96
C ALA A 108 -14.24 -18.41 9.27
N GLY A 109 -14.56 -17.26 8.66
CA GLY A 109 -15.85 -16.58 8.81
C GLY A 109 -17.02 -17.41 8.34
N ILE A 110 -16.89 -18.05 7.19
CA ILE A 110 -17.97 -18.87 6.60
C ILE A 110 -18.14 -20.19 7.33
N THR A 111 -17.03 -20.86 7.70
CA THR A 111 -17.13 -22.22 8.29
C THR A 111 -17.45 -22.22 9.78
N LEU A 112 -17.05 -21.20 10.53
CA LEU A 112 -17.20 -21.12 11.97
C LEU A 112 -18.23 -20.08 12.43
N GLY A 113 -18.68 -19.20 11.51
CA GLY A 113 -19.51 -18.04 11.83
C GLY A 113 -20.86 -18.40 12.49
N ASP A 114 -21.49 -19.48 12.05
CA ASP A 114 -22.78 -19.92 12.58
C ASP A 114 -22.67 -20.60 13.97
N HIS A 115 -21.46 -20.92 14.41
CA HIS A 115 -21.21 -21.73 15.61
C HIS A 115 -20.67 -20.93 16.79
N LEU A 116 -20.19 -19.69 16.56
CA LEU A 116 -19.45 -18.91 17.55
C LEU A 116 -19.99 -17.48 17.68
N PRO A 117 -20.03 -16.93 18.91
CA PRO A 117 -20.39 -15.54 19.10
C PRO A 117 -19.36 -14.59 18.45
N SER A 118 -19.82 -13.44 17.97
CA SER A 118 -19.00 -12.46 17.25
C SER A 118 -17.72 -12.04 18.01
N LEU A 119 -17.77 -12.03 19.35
CA LEU A 119 -16.61 -11.69 20.20
C LEU A 119 -15.44 -12.65 20.01
N ILE A 120 -15.71 -13.93 19.77
CA ILE A 120 -14.70 -14.96 19.52
C ILE A 120 -14.38 -15.02 18.03
N MET A 121 -15.39 -14.79 17.19
CA MET A 121 -15.27 -14.91 15.75
C MET A 121 -14.33 -13.89 15.14
N VAL A 122 -14.42 -12.63 15.56
CA VAL A 122 -13.54 -11.56 15.03
C VAL A 122 -12.05 -11.86 15.26
N PRO A 123 -11.59 -12.21 16.49
CA PRO A 123 -10.19 -12.63 16.69
C PRO A 123 -9.79 -13.85 15.86
N LEU A 124 -10.68 -14.84 15.70
CA LEU A 124 -10.38 -16.02 14.91
C LEU A 124 -10.17 -15.69 13.43
N VAL A 125 -11.05 -14.89 12.83
CA VAL A 125 -10.89 -14.41 11.44
C VAL A 125 -9.55 -13.72 11.24
N LEU A 126 -9.15 -12.87 12.18
CA LEU A 126 -7.86 -12.17 12.12
C LEU A 126 -6.68 -13.17 12.24
N ILE A 127 -6.76 -14.15 13.13
CA ILE A 127 -5.71 -15.16 13.30
C ILE A 127 -5.58 -16.03 12.03
N PHE A 128 -6.69 -16.53 11.48
CA PHE A 128 -6.67 -17.34 10.27
C PHE A 128 -6.17 -16.54 9.07
N GLY A 129 -6.59 -15.28 8.95
CA GLY A 129 -6.07 -14.38 7.93
C GLY A 129 -4.56 -14.13 8.07
N ALA A 130 -4.09 -13.85 9.27
CA ALA A 130 -2.67 -13.66 9.55
C ALA A 130 -1.84 -14.92 9.26
N LEU A 131 -2.32 -16.10 9.66
CA LEU A 131 -1.66 -17.37 9.38
C LEU A 131 -1.59 -17.68 7.90
N ALA A 132 -2.67 -17.45 7.14
CA ALA A 132 -2.68 -17.67 5.70
C ALA A 132 -1.70 -16.75 4.98
N GLY A 133 -1.68 -15.45 5.31
CA GLY A 133 -0.71 -14.50 4.77
C GLY A 133 0.74 -14.84 5.16
N ALA A 134 0.97 -15.29 6.41
CA ALA A 134 2.29 -15.72 6.87
C ALA A 134 2.78 -16.99 6.16
N LEU A 135 1.91 -17.96 5.91
CA LEU A 135 2.23 -19.16 5.15
C LEU A 135 2.66 -18.82 3.70
N TRP A 136 2.03 -17.82 3.11
CA TRP A 136 2.37 -17.40 1.76
C TRP A 136 3.79 -16.84 1.67
N ILE A 137 4.18 -15.94 2.57
CA ILE A 137 5.54 -15.37 2.58
C ILE A 137 6.60 -16.38 3.04
N PHE A 138 6.20 -17.45 3.72
CA PHE A 138 7.15 -18.48 4.16
C PHE A 138 7.89 -19.10 2.98
N VAL A 139 7.22 -19.27 1.81
CA VAL A 139 7.83 -19.86 0.61
C VAL A 139 9.02 -19.04 0.13
N PRO A 140 8.91 -17.74 -0.21
CA PRO A 140 10.05 -16.95 -0.65
C PRO A 140 11.10 -16.76 0.46
N ALA A 141 10.69 -16.66 1.72
CA ALA A 141 11.63 -16.58 2.83
C ALA A 141 12.48 -17.84 2.97
N PHE A 142 11.89 -19.02 2.80
CA PHE A 142 12.60 -20.30 2.79
C PHE A 142 13.55 -20.40 1.59
N VAL A 143 13.08 -20.05 0.41
CA VAL A 143 13.88 -20.07 -0.82
C VAL A 143 15.09 -19.13 -0.69
N ARG A 144 14.90 -17.91 -0.16
CA ARG A 144 16.00 -16.99 0.11
C ARG A 144 17.00 -17.57 1.09
N SER A 145 16.53 -18.15 2.21
CA SER A 145 17.41 -18.65 3.28
C SER A 145 18.24 -19.86 2.86
N ARG A 146 17.70 -20.71 1.98
CA ARG A 146 18.36 -21.95 1.54
C ARG A 146 19.12 -21.84 0.23
N LEU A 147 18.61 -21.05 -0.71
CA LEU A 147 19.15 -20.96 -2.07
C LEU A 147 19.82 -19.62 -2.37
N GLY A 148 19.78 -18.65 -1.44
CA GLY A 148 20.38 -17.32 -1.61
C GLY A 148 19.77 -16.50 -2.75
N THR A 149 18.56 -16.84 -3.21
CA THR A 149 17.86 -16.11 -4.26
C THR A 149 17.37 -14.75 -3.78
N SER A 150 17.20 -13.82 -4.73
CA SER A 150 16.64 -12.50 -4.43
C SER A 150 15.19 -12.62 -3.97
N GLU A 151 14.89 -12.10 -2.78
CA GLU A 151 13.52 -12.04 -2.26
C GLU A 151 12.59 -11.20 -3.14
N ILE A 152 13.14 -10.18 -3.81
CA ILE A 152 12.39 -9.31 -4.73
C ILE A 152 11.75 -10.13 -5.84
N VAL A 153 12.54 -10.99 -6.49
CA VAL A 153 12.08 -11.82 -7.60
C VAL A 153 11.10 -12.89 -7.10
N SER A 154 11.43 -13.56 -5.99
CA SER A 154 10.61 -14.65 -5.45
C SER A 154 9.25 -14.14 -4.96
N THR A 155 9.21 -12.99 -4.27
CA THR A 155 7.96 -12.41 -3.79
C THR A 155 7.12 -11.84 -4.92
N LEU A 156 7.76 -11.22 -5.93
CA LEU A 156 7.06 -10.72 -7.12
C LEU A 156 6.40 -11.85 -7.92
N LEU A 157 7.11 -12.95 -8.16
CA LEU A 157 6.56 -14.11 -8.87
C LEU A 157 5.35 -14.69 -8.13
N LEU A 158 5.39 -14.77 -6.80
CA LEU A 158 4.27 -15.27 -6.01
C LEU A 158 3.04 -14.35 -6.01
N THR A 159 3.16 -13.10 -6.40
CA THR A 159 2.01 -12.19 -6.53
C THR A 159 1.14 -12.55 -7.73
N TYR A 160 1.72 -13.20 -8.76
CA TYR A 160 1.02 -13.55 -10.00
C TYR A 160 0.53 -15.02 -10.04
N VAL A 161 0.68 -15.76 -8.97
CA VAL A 161 0.19 -17.15 -8.82
C VAL A 161 -1.11 -17.20 -8.04
#